data_b4bea70f48181682fc14766c69e9520d
#
_entry.id   b4bea70f48181682fc14766c69e9520d
#
_cell.length_a   1.000
_cell.length_b   1.000
_cell.length_c   1.000
_cell.angle_alpha   90.00
_cell.angle_beta   90.00
_cell.angle_gamma   90.00
#
_symmetry.space_group_name_H-M   'P 1'
#
loop_
_entity.id
_entity.type
_entity.pdbx_description
1 polymer ?
#
loop_
_entity_poly.entity_id
_entity_poly.type
_entity_poly.pdbx_seq_one_letter_code
_entity_poly.pdbx_strand_id
1 'polypeptide(L)'
;MSLRPIITVPNEILRKISEPVQKIGINEKKLIKDLFETMYNAKGIGLASIQIGIPKQIVVLDVSKDNEKKKPYCLINPKIKKFSNETSMYEEGCLSIPDTFIEIERPKEIYLEYIDENGKKKEIKCNGLLSTCIQHEVQHCEGKLIIDFLSKLKKDFIIKKIIKKSNNSNKILV
;
A
#
# COMPACT_ATOMS: atom_id res chain seq x y z
N MET A 1 -4.94 -4.98 19.86
CA MET A 1 -5.28 -4.80 18.45
C MET A 1 -5.96 -3.45 18.33
N SER A 2 -5.54 -2.58 17.45
CA SER A 2 -6.13 -1.24 17.33
C SER A 2 -6.16 -0.80 15.87
N LEU A 3 -7.34 -0.37 15.43
CA LEU A 3 -7.47 0.31 14.15
C LEU A 3 -6.60 1.57 14.16
N ARG A 4 -5.87 1.79 13.08
CA ARG A 4 -5.03 2.97 12.89
C ARG A 4 -5.67 3.92 11.88
N PRO A 5 -5.59 5.23 12.09
CA PRO A 5 -6.02 6.18 11.08
C PRO A 5 -5.14 6.05 9.84
N ILE A 6 -5.78 5.97 8.67
CA ILE A 6 -5.06 5.98 7.39
C ILE A 6 -4.78 7.43 7.02
N ILE A 7 -3.52 7.72 6.78
CA ILE A 7 -3.05 9.05 6.38
C ILE A 7 -3.32 9.24 4.89
N THR A 8 -3.87 10.39 4.54
CA THR A 8 -4.19 10.75 3.16
C THR A 8 -3.31 11.89 2.65
N VAL A 9 -3.20 11.99 1.32
CA VAL A 9 -2.55 13.15 0.69
C VAL A 9 -3.26 14.44 1.12
N PRO A 10 -2.52 15.56 1.31
CA PRO A 10 -1.12 15.78 0.90
C PRO A 10 -0.09 15.56 2.02
N ASN A 11 -0.36 14.72 3.02
CA ASN A 11 0.55 14.57 4.15
C ASN A 11 1.95 14.10 3.68
N GLU A 12 2.98 14.84 4.05
CA GLU A 12 4.36 14.64 3.59
C GLU A 12 4.98 13.32 4.06
N ILE A 13 4.45 12.70 5.12
CA ILE A 13 4.95 11.42 5.59
C ILE A 13 4.85 10.34 4.50
N LEU A 14 3.82 10.42 3.64
CA LEU A 14 3.61 9.49 2.53
C LEU A 14 4.71 9.57 1.45
N ARG A 15 5.56 10.61 1.51
CA ARG A 15 6.68 10.83 0.60
C ARG A 15 8.03 10.41 1.17
N LYS A 16 8.05 9.96 2.42
CA LYS A 16 9.27 9.46 3.03
C LYS A 16 9.62 8.07 2.51
N ILE A 17 10.90 7.79 2.41
CA ILE A 17 11.42 6.44 2.15
C ILE A 17 11.33 5.66 3.46
N SER A 18 10.72 4.49 3.41
CA SER A 18 10.57 3.62 4.58
C SER A 18 11.89 2.92 4.91
N GLU A 19 12.19 2.83 6.20
CA GLU A 19 13.40 2.19 6.70
C GLU A 19 13.26 0.66 6.69
N PRO A 20 14.32 -0.08 6.37
CA PRO A 20 14.31 -1.54 6.47
C PRO A 20 14.19 -2.00 7.92
N VAL A 21 13.44 -3.07 8.13
CA VAL A 21 13.30 -3.71 9.44
C VAL A 21 14.52 -4.59 9.70
N GLN A 22 15.25 -4.29 10.77
CA GLN A 22 16.46 -5.04 11.17
C GLN A 22 16.11 -6.27 12.00
N LYS A 23 15.06 -6.21 12.82
CA LYS A 23 14.64 -7.28 13.71
C LYS A 23 13.11 -7.31 13.84
N ILE A 24 12.55 -8.50 13.76
CA ILE A 24 11.11 -8.73 13.95
C ILE A 24 10.87 -9.06 15.44
N GLY A 25 10.53 -8.03 16.21
CA GLY A 25 10.21 -8.12 17.61
C GLY A 25 8.70 -8.05 17.88
N ILE A 26 8.36 -7.83 19.16
CA ILE A 26 6.97 -7.70 19.62
C ILE A 26 6.30 -6.50 18.94
N ASN A 27 7.02 -5.39 18.76
CA ASN A 27 6.49 -4.17 18.15
C ASN A 27 6.14 -4.37 16.68
N GLU A 28 7.01 -5.05 15.91
CA GLU A 28 6.75 -5.36 14.50
C GLU A 28 5.57 -6.33 14.35
N LYS A 29 5.48 -7.35 15.20
CA LYS A 29 4.34 -8.28 15.21
C LYS A 29 3.02 -7.59 15.56
N LYS A 30 3.05 -6.64 16.51
CA LYS A 30 1.87 -5.81 16.81
C LYS A 30 1.49 -4.91 15.63
N LEU A 31 2.48 -4.26 15.01
CA LEU A 31 2.27 -3.41 13.84
C LEU A 31 1.64 -4.19 12.68
N ILE A 32 2.13 -5.39 12.39
CA ILE A 32 1.58 -6.27 11.34
C ILE A 32 0.09 -6.58 11.61
N LYS A 33 -0.29 -6.87 12.86
CA LYS A 33 -1.69 -7.10 13.24
C LYS A 33 -2.54 -5.85 13.06
N ASP A 34 -2.06 -4.69 13.53
CA ASP A 34 -2.74 -3.41 13.38
C ASP A 34 -2.94 -3.07 11.88
N LEU A 35 -1.94 -3.39 11.02
CA LEU A 35 -2.02 -3.19 9.56
C LEU A 35 -3.12 -4.06 8.92
N PHE A 36 -3.15 -5.37 9.21
CA PHE A 36 -4.18 -6.25 8.67
C PHE A 36 -5.58 -5.81 9.09
N GLU A 37 -5.78 -5.48 10.37
CA GLU A 37 -7.08 -5.00 10.86
C GLU A 37 -7.50 -3.70 10.17
N THR A 38 -6.57 -2.76 10.04
CA THR A 38 -6.83 -1.48 9.39
C THR A 38 -7.16 -1.67 7.91
N MET A 39 -6.39 -2.51 7.21
CA MET A 39 -6.61 -2.83 5.81
C MET A 39 -8.00 -3.44 5.57
N TYR A 40 -8.35 -4.48 6.32
CA TYR A 40 -9.65 -5.14 6.17
C TYR A 40 -10.82 -4.23 6.56
N ASN A 41 -10.68 -3.45 7.64
CA ASN A 41 -11.71 -2.49 8.04
C ASN A 41 -11.95 -1.42 6.96
N ALA A 42 -10.90 -0.99 6.29
CA ALA A 42 -10.97 -0.05 5.18
C ALA A 42 -11.39 -0.69 3.84
N LYS A 43 -11.69 -2.01 3.82
CA LYS A 43 -12.00 -2.80 2.61
C LYS A 43 -10.91 -2.71 1.55
N GLY A 44 -9.66 -2.56 1.97
CA GLY A 44 -8.46 -2.55 1.12
C GLY A 44 -7.94 -3.97 0.88
N ILE A 45 -7.17 -4.13 -0.19
CA ILE A 45 -6.47 -5.37 -0.54
C ILE A 45 -4.96 -5.29 -0.29
N GLY A 46 -4.45 -4.11 0.06
CA GLY A 46 -3.06 -3.84 0.43
C GLY A 46 -2.96 -2.63 1.36
N LEU A 47 -1.92 -2.59 2.17
CA LEU A 47 -1.58 -1.46 3.04
C LEU A 47 -0.11 -1.50 3.44
N ALA A 48 0.61 -0.42 3.20
CA ALA A 48 1.97 -0.22 3.66
C ALA A 48 2.00 0.53 5.00
N SER A 49 2.95 0.23 5.87
CA SER A 49 3.03 0.81 7.21
C SER A 49 3.19 2.34 7.22
N ILE A 50 3.78 2.91 6.17
CA ILE A 50 3.88 4.37 6.02
C ILE A 50 2.51 5.04 5.93
N GLN A 51 1.49 4.36 5.40
CA GLN A 51 0.13 4.89 5.28
C GLN A 51 -0.58 5.05 6.64
N ILE A 52 -0.06 4.43 7.68
CA ILE A 52 -0.48 4.66 9.08
C ILE A 52 0.56 5.43 9.89
N GLY A 53 1.47 6.14 9.22
CA GLY A 53 2.46 7.03 9.85
C GLY A 53 3.73 6.36 10.35
N ILE A 54 3.98 5.11 10.00
CA ILE A 54 5.16 4.36 10.46
C ILE A 54 6.02 4.01 9.24
N PRO A 55 7.11 4.77 8.96
CA PRO A 55 7.93 4.59 7.75
C PRO A 55 8.88 3.40 7.88
N LYS A 56 8.34 2.19 7.97
CA LYS A 56 9.07 0.91 7.94
C LYS A 56 8.71 0.13 6.68
N GLN A 57 9.62 -0.69 6.17
CA GLN A 57 9.35 -1.57 5.03
C GLN A 57 8.54 -2.79 5.48
N ILE A 58 7.28 -2.56 5.84
CA ILE A 58 6.29 -3.59 6.16
C ILE A 58 5.03 -3.31 5.35
N VAL A 59 4.60 -4.32 4.63
CA VAL A 59 3.42 -4.30 3.78
C VAL A 59 2.56 -5.51 4.10
N VAL A 60 1.25 -5.32 4.17
CA VAL A 60 0.28 -6.41 4.25
C VAL A 60 -0.63 -6.36 3.03
N LEU A 61 -1.04 -7.53 2.52
CA LEU A 61 -1.96 -7.61 1.40
C LEU A 61 -2.75 -8.92 1.42
N ASP A 62 -3.94 -8.89 0.86
CA ASP A 62 -4.80 -10.04 0.60
C ASP A 62 -5.69 -9.75 -0.61
N VAL A 63 -5.37 -10.39 -1.73
CA VAL A 63 -6.11 -10.23 -3.00
C VAL A 63 -7.17 -11.33 -3.21
N SER A 64 -7.48 -12.12 -2.16
CA SER A 64 -8.54 -13.11 -2.21
C SER A 64 -9.91 -12.46 -2.39
N LYS A 65 -10.76 -13.05 -3.22
CA LYS A 65 -12.15 -12.61 -3.35
C LYS A 65 -12.95 -12.91 -2.08
N ASP A 66 -14.07 -12.22 -1.89
CA ASP A 66 -14.90 -12.36 -0.68
C ASP A 66 -15.37 -13.79 -0.44
N ASN A 67 -15.61 -14.56 -1.51
CA ASN A 67 -16.07 -15.95 -1.45
C ASN A 67 -14.92 -16.98 -1.41
N GLU A 68 -13.67 -16.53 -1.35
CA GLU A 68 -12.50 -17.40 -1.33
C GLU A 68 -11.89 -17.46 0.07
N LYS A 69 -11.15 -18.55 0.34
CA LYS A 69 -10.34 -18.63 1.56
C LYS A 69 -9.28 -17.53 1.53
N LYS A 70 -9.23 -16.72 2.58
CA LYS A 70 -8.24 -15.65 2.74
C LYS A 70 -6.82 -16.18 2.61
N LYS A 71 -5.99 -15.44 1.86
CA LYS A 71 -4.57 -15.73 1.62
C LYS A 71 -3.74 -14.47 1.90
N PRO A 72 -3.65 -14.05 3.18
CA PRO A 72 -2.91 -12.85 3.53
C PRO A 72 -1.40 -13.05 3.34
N TYR A 73 -0.74 -11.99 2.90
CA TYR A 73 0.72 -11.89 2.82
C TYR A 73 1.19 -10.77 3.74
N CYS A 74 2.26 -11.03 4.49
CA CYS A 74 3.04 -10.03 5.18
C CYS A 74 4.42 -9.98 4.53
N LEU A 75 4.77 -8.84 3.97
CA LEU A 75 6.02 -8.61 3.27
C LEU A 75 6.88 -7.65 4.07
N ILE A 76 7.97 -8.13 4.63
CA ILE A 76 8.94 -7.34 5.37
C ILE A 76 10.18 -7.20 4.49
N ASN A 77 10.66 -5.98 4.32
CA ASN A 77 11.77 -5.62 3.43
C ASN A 77 11.57 -6.17 2.00
N PRO A 78 10.41 -5.93 1.37
CA PRO A 78 10.13 -6.46 0.05
C PRO A 78 11.07 -5.86 -0.99
N LYS A 79 11.61 -6.70 -1.87
CA LYS A 79 12.49 -6.31 -2.96
C LYS A 79 12.09 -7.00 -4.25
N ILE A 80 11.66 -6.23 -5.23
CA ILE A 80 11.39 -6.76 -6.57
C ILE A 80 12.72 -6.96 -7.28
N LYS A 81 13.04 -8.22 -7.61
CA LYS A 81 14.31 -8.63 -8.24
C LYS A 81 14.24 -8.55 -9.76
N LYS A 82 13.05 -8.79 -10.32
CA LYS A 82 12.84 -8.90 -11.76
C LYS A 82 11.42 -8.51 -12.13
N PHE A 83 11.27 -7.86 -13.26
CA PHE A 83 10.00 -7.52 -13.89
C PHE A 83 9.86 -8.25 -15.21
N SER A 84 8.64 -8.63 -15.60
CA SER A 84 8.37 -9.09 -16.96
C SER A 84 8.44 -7.95 -17.96
N ASN A 85 8.71 -8.28 -19.22
CA ASN A 85 8.57 -7.34 -20.32
C ASN A 85 7.10 -7.12 -20.70
N GLU A 86 6.25 -8.12 -20.48
CA GLU A 86 4.82 -8.01 -20.66
C GLU A 86 4.22 -7.11 -19.57
N THR A 87 3.31 -6.25 -19.96
CA THR A 87 2.58 -5.35 -19.07
C THR A 87 1.09 -5.72 -19.00
N SER A 88 0.42 -5.21 -18.00
CA SER A 88 -1.03 -5.27 -17.85
C SER A 88 -1.55 -3.95 -17.31
N MET A 89 -2.77 -3.59 -17.73
CA MET A 89 -3.46 -2.38 -17.29
C MET A 89 -4.45 -2.75 -16.18
N TYR A 90 -4.37 -2.03 -15.06
CA TYR A 90 -5.35 -2.14 -13.98
C TYR A 90 -5.82 -0.76 -13.54
N GLU A 91 -7.10 -0.67 -13.19
CA GLU A 91 -7.63 0.49 -12.49
C GLU A 91 -7.29 0.35 -11.00
N GLU A 92 -6.37 1.19 -10.53
CA GLU A 92 -5.86 1.17 -9.15
C GLU A 92 -6.50 2.27 -8.31
N GLY A 93 -6.95 1.92 -7.10
CA GLY A 93 -7.28 2.83 -6.02
C GLY A 93 -6.22 2.81 -4.93
N CYS A 94 -6.23 3.80 -4.06
CA CYS A 94 -5.33 3.87 -2.92
C CYS A 94 -6.05 4.38 -1.68
N LEU A 95 -5.91 3.70 -0.54
CA LEU A 95 -6.52 4.12 0.73
C LEU A 95 -6.05 5.51 1.20
N SER A 96 -4.85 5.91 0.78
CA SER A 96 -4.31 7.26 1.03
C SER A 96 -4.77 8.33 0.03
N ILE A 97 -5.52 7.93 -1.01
CA ILE A 97 -6.06 8.81 -2.06
C ILE A 97 -7.53 8.45 -2.30
N PRO A 98 -8.41 8.72 -1.33
CA PRO A 98 -9.79 8.25 -1.36
C PRO A 98 -10.56 8.75 -2.60
N ASP A 99 -11.51 7.95 -3.05
CA ASP A 99 -12.41 8.23 -4.18
C ASP A 99 -11.67 8.59 -5.49
N THR A 100 -10.49 8.01 -5.67
CA THR A 100 -9.66 8.23 -6.86
C THR A 100 -9.19 6.90 -7.42
N PHE A 101 -9.49 6.66 -8.69
CA PHE A 101 -9.05 5.48 -9.43
C PHE A 101 -8.30 5.93 -10.67
N ILE A 102 -7.20 5.24 -10.97
CA ILE A 102 -6.29 5.60 -12.04
C ILE A 102 -5.91 4.32 -12.79
N GLU A 103 -6.09 4.31 -14.11
CA GLU A 103 -5.55 3.24 -14.95
C GLU A 103 -4.03 3.36 -15.00
N ILE A 104 -3.36 2.31 -14.56
CA ILE A 104 -1.89 2.24 -14.50
C ILE A 104 -1.42 0.99 -15.22
N GLU A 105 -0.47 1.18 -16.12
CA GLU A 105 0.23 0.09 -16.78
C GLU A 105 1.42 -0.35 -15.90
N ARG A 106 1.45 -1.66 -15.58
CA ARG A 106 2.52 -2.27 -14.79
C ARG A 106 3.03 -3.55 -15.42
N PRO A 107 4.29 -3.94 -15.14
CA PRO A 107 4.76 -5.29 -15.44
C PRO A 107 3.78 -6.34 -14.92
N LYS A 108 3.37 -7.25 -15.81
CA LYS A 108 2.37 -8.28 -15.54
C LYS A 108 2.82 -9.28 -14.48
N GLU A 109 4.14 -9.59 -14.49
CA GLU A 109 4.75 -10.51 -13.54
C GLU A 109 5.96 -9.88 -12.87
N ILE A 110 6.18 -10.26 -11.61
CA ILE A 110 7.35 -9.87 -10.82
C ILE A 110 7.95 -11.08 -10.10
N TYR A 111 9.24 -11.02 -9.84
CA TYR A 111 9.94 -11.90 -8.90
C TYR A 111 10.25 -11.09 -7.65
N LEU A 112 9.65 -11.49 -6.53
CA LEU A 112 9.73 -10.80 -5.24
C LEU A 112 10.55 -11.61 -4.24
N GLU A 113 11.50 -10.95 -3.59
CA GLU A 113 12.19 -11.42 -2.38
C GLU A 113 11.66 -10.63 -1.18
N TYR A 114 11.35 -11.30 -0.07
CA TYR A 114 10.88 -10.65 1.16
C TYR A 114 11.16 -11.54 2.39
N ILE A 115 10.92 -11.00 3.57
CA ILE A 115 10.94 -11.75 4.84
C ILE A 115 9.49 -11.86 5.32
N ASP A 116 9.05 -13.06 5.71
CA ASP A 116 7.71 -13.26 6.27
C ASP A 116 7.65 -12.85 7.76
N GLU A 117 6.45 -12.86 8.36
CA GLU A 117 6.23 -12.51 9.77
C GLU A 117 6.95 -13.42 10.77
N ASN A 118 7.44 -14.58 10.35
CA ASN A 118 8.22 -15.52 11.13
C ASN A 118 9.74 -15.31 10.97
N GLY A 119 10.15 -14.31 10.18
CA GLY A 119 11.56 -14.02 9.92
C GLY A 119 12.21 -14.91 8.85
N LYS A 120 11.43 -15.66 8.09
CA LYS A 120 11.93 -16.53 7.02
C LYS A 120 12.00 -15.76 5.71
N LYS A 121 13.16 -15.84 5.04
CA LYS A 121 13.31 -15.34 3.66
C LYS A 121 12.45 -16.17 2.71
N LYS A 122 11.76 -15.47 1.81
CA LYS A 122 10.87 -16.03 0.80
C LYS A 122 11.17 -15.41 -0.56
N GLU A 123 11.02 -16.21 -1.58
CA GLU A 123 11.03 -15.77 -2.98
C GLU A 123 9.79 -16.31 -3.66
N ILE A 124 9.07 -15.45 -4.36
CA ILE A 124 7.86 -15.83 -5.08
C ILE A 124 7.82 -15.15 -6.45
N LYS A 125 7.27 -15.86 -7.42
CA LYS A 125 6.84 -15.29 -8.69
C LYS A 125 5.37 -14.91 -8.56
N CYS A 126 5.04 -13.65 -8.81
CA CYS A 126 3.68 -13.13 -8.72
C CYS A 126 3.20 -12.68 -10.10
N ASN A 127 1.91 -12.81 -10.37
CA ASN A 127 1.27 -12.34 -11.59
C ASN A 127 -0.10 -11.71 -11.29
N GLY A 128 -0.69 -11.08 -12.31
CA GLY A 128 -2.02 -10.50 -12.24
C GLY A 128 -2.19 -9.49 -11.11
N LEU A 129 -3.36 -9.50 -10.44
CA LEU A 129 -3.69 -8.56 -9.37
C LEU A 129 -2.68 -8.60 -8.21
N LEU A 130 -2.16 -9.79 -7.87
CA LEU A 130 -1.14 -9.91 -6.82
C LEU A 130 0.15 -9.15 -7.20
N SER A 131 0.60 -9.27 -8.44
CA SER A 131 1.77 -8.52 -8.95
C SER A 131 1.54 -7.03 -8.89
N THR A 132 0.37 -6.56 -9.34
CA THR A 132 -0.02 -5.15 -9.34
C THR A 132 -0.06 -4.60 -7.90
N CYS A 133 -0.72 -5.29 -6.98
CA CYS A 133 -0.85 -4.88 -5.59
C CYS A 133 0.53 -4.79 -4.91
N ILE A 134 1.39 -5.78 -5.09
CA ILE A 134 2.76 -5.74 -4.52
C ILE A 134 3.56 -4.55 -5.05
N GLN A 135 3.50 -4.27 -6.35
CA GLN A 135 4.19 -3.13 -6.96
C GLN A 135 3.68 -1.80 -6.39
N HIS A 136 2.35 -1.69 -6.18
CA HIS A 136 1.73 -0.53 -5.55
C HIS A 136 2.27 -0.32 -4.13
N GLU A 137 2.24 -1.36 -3.30
CA GLU A 137 2.66 -1.27 -1.90
C GLU A 137 4.17 -1.05 -1.72
N VAL A 138 4.99 -1.65 -2.58
CA VAL A 138 6.44 -1.40 -2.59
C VAL A 138 6.72 0.07 -2.95
N GLN A 139 5.98 0.66 -3.86
CA GLN A 139 6.11 2.09 -4.19
C GLN A 139 5.79 2.99 -3.00
N HIS A 140 4.84 2.63 -2.14
CA HIS A 140 4.62 3.35 -0.87
C HIS A 140 5.86 3.34 0.02
N CYS A 141 6.58 2.22 0.09
CA CYS A 141 7.85 2.15 0.82
C CYS A 141 8.94 3.06 0.23
N GLU A 142 8.84 3.39 -1.06
CA GLU A 142 9.74 4.29 -1.78
C GLU A 142 9.28 5.76 -1.77
N GLY A 143 8.17 6.09 -1.08
CA GLY A 143 7.58 7.42 -1.05
C GLY A 143 6.87 7.83 -2.35
N LYS A 144 6.53 6.86 -3.21
CA LYS A 144 5.80 7.06 -4.46
C LYS A 144 4.31 6.77 -4.28
N LEU A 145 3.47 7.44 -5.06
CA LEU A 145 2.01 7.32 -5.01
C LEU A 145 1.44 7.17 -6.42
N ILE A 146 0.25 6.56 -6.56
CA ILE A 146 -0.40 6.38 -7.87
C ILE A 146 -0.61 7.69 -8.63
N ILE A 147 -0.79 8.82 -7.93
CA ILE A 147 -0.92 10.14 -8.58
C ILE A 147 0.37 10.60 -9.27
N ASP A 148 1.51 9.94 -9.05
CA ASP A 148 2.77 10.27 -9.73
C ASP A 148 2.80 9.80 -11.18
N PHE A 149 1.88 8.91 -11.57
CA PHE A 149 1.65 8.51 -12.97
C PHE A 149 0.84 9.55 -13.75
N LEU A 150 0.30 10.56 -13.08
CA LEU A 150 -0.51 11.60 -13.71
C LEU A 150 0.30 12.86 -14.04
N SER A 151 -0.22 13.65 -14.99
CA SER A 151 0.29 14.99 -15.21
C SER A 151 0.15 15.88 -13.97
N LYS A 152 1.03 16.88 -13.84
CA LYS A 152 1.01 17.83 -12.71
C LYS A 152 -0.38 18.44 -12.48
N LEU A 153 -1.06 18.85 -13.55
CA LEU A 153 -2.41 19.45 -13.45
C LEU A 153 -3.44 18.49 -12.86
N LYS A 154 -3.46 17.23 -13.30
CA LYS A 154 -4.37 16.20 -12.77
C LYS A 154 -4.06 15.89 -11.30
N LYS A 155 -2.78 15.74 -10.96
CA LYS A 155 -2.32 15.53 -9.59
C LYS A 155 -2.77 16.65 -8.66
N ASP A 156 -2.51 17.92 -9.02
CA ASP A 156 -2.89 19.09 -8.23
C ASP A 156 -4.41 19.19 -8.05
N PHE A 157 -5.19 18.86 -9.08
CA PHE A 157 -6.65 18.82 -9.01
C PHE A 157 -7.15 17.79 -7.98
N ILE A 158 -6.61 16.56 -8.01
CA ILE A 158 -6.96 15.49 -7.09
C ILE A 158 -6.65 15.90 -5.64
N ILE A 159 -5.44 16.42 -5.40
CA ILE A 159 -5.02 16.88 -4.07
C ILE A 159 -5.96 17.97 -3.54
N LYS A 160 -6.28 18.99 -4.35
CA LYS A 160 -7.21 20.05 -3.97
C LYS A 160 -8.61 19.53 -3.63
N LYS A 161 -9.11 18.53 -4.40
CA LYS A 161 -10.42 17.89 -4.15
C LYS A 161 -10.43 17.18 -2.78
N ILE A 162 -9.38 16.45 -2.44
CA ILE A 162 -9.26 15.72 -1.18
C ILE A 162 -9.19 16.70 0.01
N ILE A 163 -8.37 17.75 -0.08
CA ILE A 163 -8.27 18.79 0.95
C ILE A 163 -9.64 19.45 1.20
N LYS A 164 -10.35 19.82 0.12
CA LYS A 164 -11.69 20.45 0.24
C LYS A 164 -12.68 19.52 0.94
N LYS A 165 -12.64 18.21 0.64
CA LYS A 165 -13.54 17.22 1.26
C LYS A 165 -13.23 17.05 2.75
N SER A 166 -11.95 16.95 3.13
CA SER A 166 -11.51 16.86 4.53
C SER A 166 -11.95 18.08 5.36
N ASN A 167 -11.77 19.29 4.82
CA ASN A 167 -12.17 20.52 5.49
C ASN A 167 -13.70 20.63 5.70
N ASN A 168 -14.49 20.11 4.77
CA ASN A 168 -15.95 20.09 4.91
C ASN A 168 -16.42 19.07 5.95
N SER A 169 -15.78 17.93 6.05
CA SER A 169 -16.10 16.91 7.07
C SER A 169 -15.82 17.43 8.49
N ASN A 170 -14.79 18.25 8.68
CA ASN A 170 -14.48 18.88 9.97
C ASN A 170 -15.40 20.04 10.35
N LYS A 171 -16.19 20.61 9.41
CA LYS A 171 -17.15 21.70 9.70
C LYS A 171 -18.53 21.22 10.15
N ILE A 172 -18.83 19.93 10.05
CA ILE A 172 -20.14 19.34 10.39
C ILE A 172 -20.20 18.90 11.87
N LEU A 173 -19.11 19.04 12.62
CA LEU A 173 -19.00 18.64 14.03
C LEU A 173 -19.06 19.84 15.01
N VAL A 174 -19.84 20.88 14.69
CA VAL A 174 -20.14 21.98 15.63
C VAL A 174 -21.64 22.01 15.87
#